data_2c563d8724c48e69e82b1088a0301d45
#
_entry.id   2c563d8724c48e69e82b1088a0301d45
#
_cell.length_a   1.000
_cell.length_b   1.000
_cell.length_c   1.000
_cell.angle_alpha   90.00
_cell.angle_beta   90.00
_cell.angle_gamma   90.00
#
_symmetry.space_group_name_H-M   'P 1'
#
loop_
_entity.id
_entity.type
_entity.pdbx_description
1 polymer ?
#
loop_
_entity_poly.entity_id
_entity_poly.type
_entity_poly.pdbx_seq_one_letter_code
_entity_poly.pdbx_strand_id
1 'polypeptide(L)'
;MKAVGYTEQGGLERDDTLVDFEAPRPEPAGRDLLVKIEAVSVNPVDYKIRQRRAPEGDLPNILGWDAVGEVVETGAEASRFKPGDRVWYAGAIDRPGTNAEYHLVDERIVGHAPRSIEAPAAAALPLTTLTAHEMLFDRLKVTEPVPG
;
A
#
# COMPACT_ATOMS: atom_id res chain seq x y z
N MET A 1 6.17 -15.58 -5.09
CA MET A 1 6.77 -14.45 -4.35
C MET A 1 6.58 -14.64 -2.87
N LYS A 2 7.51 -14.17 -2.05
CA LYS A 2 7.35 -14.20 -0.60
C LYS A 2 6.32 -13.15 -0.15
N ALA A 3 5.48 -13.52 0.82
CA ALA A 3 4.48 -12.65 1.40
C ALA A 3 4.26 -12.99 2.88
N VAL A 4 3.73 -12.01 3.62
CA VAL A 4 3.26 -12.19 4.99
C VAL A 4 1.77 -11.90 5.02
N GLY A 5 1.01 -12.83 5.57
CA GLY A 5 -0.45 -12.73 5.65
C GLY A 5 -1.00 -13.33 6.92
N TYR A 6 -2.30 -13.19 7.12
CA TYR A 6 -3.01 -13.82 8.23
C TYR A 6 -3.95 -14.92 7.74
N THR A 7 -4.03 -15.98 8.53
CA THR A 7 -4.84 -17.18 8.24
C THR A 7 -6.20 -17.15 8.88
N GLU A 8 -6.36 -16.37 9.97
CA GLU A 8 -7.61 -16.21 10.70
C GLU A 8 -7.80 -14.77 11.13
N GLN A 9 -9.03 -14.28 11.07
CA GLN A 9 -9.35 -12.99 11.65
C GLN A 9 -9.19 -13.03 13.17
N GLY A 10 -8.77 -11.93 13.78
CA GLY A 10 -8.63 -11.86 15.23
C GLY A 10 -7.95 -10.59 15.70
N GLY A 11 -7.95 -10.39 17.02
CA GLY A 11 -7.31 -9.26 17.67
C GLY A 11 -5.80 -9.41 17.78
N LEU A 12 -5.18 -8.40 18.39
CA LEU A 12 -3.73 -8.34 18.61
C LEU A 12 -3.22 -9.34 19.66
N GLU A 13 -4.13 -9.91 20.44
CA GLU A 13 -3.84 -10.99 21.39
C GLU A 13 -3.47 -12.33 20.71
N ARG A 14 -3.71 -12.42 19.40
CA ARG A 14 -3.35 -13.60 18.59
C ARG A 14 -2.13 -13.29 17.76
N ASP A 15 -0.99 -13.82 18.17
CA ASP A 15 0.30 -13.70 17.51
C ASP A 15 0.66 -14.89 16.57
N ASP A 16 -0.15 -15.94 16.63
CA ASP A 16 0.07 -17.21 15.90
C ASP A 16 -0.56 -17.25 14.49
N THR A 17 -1.23 -16.18 14.07
CA THR A 17 -1.98 -16.17 12.80
C THR A 17 -1.29 -15.44 11.66
N LEU A 18 -0.22 -14.70 11.93
CA LEU A 18 0.63 -14.10 10.90
C LEU A 18 1.66 -15.13 10.44
N VAL A 19 1.68 -15.42 9.17
CA VAL A 19 2.54 -16.43 8.59
C VAL A 19 3.30 -15.92 7.37
N ASP A 20 4.54 -16.37 7.23
CA ASP A 20 5.29 -16.28 5.98
C ASP A 20 4.80 -17.35 5.01
N PHE A 21 4.56 -17.00 3.76
CA PHE A 21 4.13 -17.96 2.73
C PHE A 21 4.56 -17.55 1.33
N GLU A 22 4.46 -18.48 0.40
CA GLU A 22 4.68 -18.24 -1.03
C GLU A 22 3.34 -17.95 -1.71
N ALA A 23 3.19 -16.75 -2.25
CA ALA A 23 2.06 -16.33 -3.07
C ALA A 23 2.41 -16.34 -4.56
N PRO A 24 1.46 -16.54 -5.47
CA PRO A 24 1.67 -16.26 -6.88
C PRO A 24 2.10 -14.80 -7.11
N ARG A 25 3.06 -14.58 -8.01
CA ARG A 25 3.36 -13.21 -8.44
C ARG A 25 2.19 -12.71 -9.29
N PRO A 26 1.57 -11.57 -8.95
CA PRO A 26 0.43 -11.07 -9.69
C PRO A 26 0.86 -10.44 -11.04
N GLU A 27 -0.05 -10.40 -11.99
CA GLU A 27 0.14 -9.80 -13.31
C GLU A 27 -0.69 -8.51 -13.43
N PRO A 28 -0.08 -7.39 -13.89
CA PRO A 28 -0.80 -6.13 -14.01
C PRO A 28 -1.77 -6.16 -15.20
N ALA A 29 -2.99 -5.67 -15.00
CA ALA A 29 -4.01 -5.51 -16.02
C ALA A 29 -4.58 -4.09 -16.02
N GLY A 30 -5.14 -3.66 -17.14
CA GLY A 30 -5.77 -2.33 -17.27
C GLY A 30 -4.80 -1.22 -16.84
N ARG A 31 -5.14 -0.48 -15.78
CA ARG A 31 -4.33 0.63 -15.24
C ARG A 31 -3.44 0.24 -14.07
N ASP A 32 -3.25 -1.05 -13.81
CA ASP A 32 -2.41 -1.49 -12.70
C ASP A 32 -0.92 -1.30 -13.00
N LEU A 33 -0.20 -0.97 -11.95
CA LEU A 33 1.25 -1.04 -11.88
C LEU A 33 1.63 -2.25 -11.04
N LEU A 34 2.58 -3.05 -11.48
CA LEU A 34 3.25 -4.04 -10.64
C LEU A 34 4.47 -3.37 -10.01
N VAL A 35 4.44 -3.23 -8.70
CA VAL A 35 5.49 -2.58 -7.93
C VAL A 35 6.28 -3.62 -7.15
N LYS A 36 7.61 -3.63 -7.32
CA LYS A 36 8.54 -4.33 -6.44
C LYS A 36 8.71 -3.50 -5.17
N ILE A 37 8.28 -4.04 -4.04
CA ILE A 37 8.27 -3.33 -2.77
C ILE A 37 9.68 -3.18 -2.20
N GLU A 38 10.05 -1.95 -1.82
CA GLU A 38 11.28 -1.62 -1.11
C GLU A 38 11.06 -1.51 0.41
N ALA A 39 9.96 -0.87 0.81
CA ALA A 39 9.58 -0.73 2.21
C ALA A 39 8.06 -0.53 2.34
N VAL A 40 7.54 -0.89 3.50
CA VAL A 40 6.15 -0.71 3.90
C VAL A 40 6.06 -0.02 5.26
N SER A 41 4.92 0.59 5.56
CA SER A 41 4.63 1.14 6.88
C SER A 41 3.34 0.55 7.43
N VAL A 42 3.35 0.25 8.71
CA VAL A 42 2.19 -0.29 9.44
C VAL A 42 1.32 0.86 9.95
N ASN A 43 0.03 0.73 9.75
CA ASN A 43 -0.97 1.71 10.16
C ASN A 43 -2.12 1.06 10.94
N PRO A 44 -2.94 1.83 11.67
CA PRO A 44 -4.10 1.27 12.38
C PRO A 44 -5.09 0.50 11.48
N VAL A 45 -5.10 0.75 10.19
CA VAL A 45 -5.94 0.01 9.24
C VAL A 45 -5.55 -1.47 9.15
N ASP A 46 -4.27 -1.80 9.29
CA ASP A 46 -3.77 -3.17 9.20
C ASP A 46 -4.40 -4.07 10.27
N TYR A 47 -4.31 -3.69 11.54
CA TYR A 47 -4.92 -4.49 12.60
C TYR A 47 -6.46 -4.45 12.58
N LYS A 48 -7.08 -3.34 12.15
CA LYS A 48 -8.53 -3.23 12.04
C LYS A 48 -9.08 -4.16 10.95
N ILE A 49 -8.39 -4.29 9.83
CA ILE A 49 -8.76 -5.24 8.77
C ILE A 49 -8.59 -6.66 9.28
N ARG A 50 -7.46 -7.01 9.90
CA ARG A 50 -7.23 -8.33 10.50
C ARG A 50 -8.31 -8.72 11.51
N GLN A 51 -8.77 -7.76 12.32
CA GLN A 51 -9.82 -8.00 13.31
C GLN A 51 -11.21 -8.25 12.70
N ARG A 52 -11.50 -7.69 11.52
CA ARG A 52 -12.87 -7.60 11.00
C ARG A 52 -13.11 -8.38 9.72
N ARG A 53 -12.06 -8.77 9.01
CA ARG A 53 -12.18 -9.48 7.74
C ARG A 53 -11.57 -10.87 7.87
N ALA A 54 -12.38 -11.91 7.62
CA ALA A 54 -11.86 -13.25 7.47
C ALA A 54 -11.08 -13.35 6.15
N PRO A 55 -9.99 -14.15 6.08
CA PRO A 55 -9.36 -14.47 4.81
C PRO A 55 -10.36 -15.08 3.83
N GLU A 56 -10.22 -14.73 2.55
CA GLU A 56 -11.04 -15.27 1.47
C GLU A 56 -10.20 -16.26 0.64
N GLY A 57 -10.73 -17.48 0.46
CA GLY A 57 -10.02 -18.55 -0.25
C GLY A 57 -9.00 -19.29 0.59
N ASP A 58 -8.05 -19.97 -0.10
CA ASP A 58 -7.11 -20.91 0.51
C ASP A 58 -5.78 -20.27 0.93
N LEU A 59 -5.53 -19.03 0.53
CA LEU A 59 -4.28 -18.34 0.86
C LEU A 59 -4.47 -17.36 2.02
N PRO A 60 -3.42 -17.14 2.83
CA PRO A 60 -3.41 -16.09 3.84
C PRO A 60 -3.71 -14.71 3.22
N ASN A 61 -4.47 -13.88 3.92
CA ASN A 61 -4.80 -12.54 3.46
C ASN A 61 -3.66 -11.56 3.77
N ILE A 62 -3.12 -10.91 2.72
CA ILE A 62 -1.96 -10.02 2.83
C ILE A 62 -2.43 -8.65 3.31
N LEU A 63 -1.80 -8.14 4.38
CA LEU A 63 -2.00 -6.80 4.93
C LEU A 63 -1.00 -5.80 4.33
N GLY A 64 -1.15 -4.52 4.72
CA GLY A 64 -0.27 -3.43 4.33
C GLY A 64 -0.84 -2.57 3.22
N TRP A 65 -0.86 -1.25 3.45
CA TRP A 65 -1.40 -0.30 2.46
C TRP A 65 -0.52 0.93 2.26
N ASP A 66 0.55 1.06 3.03
CA ASP A 66 1.53 2.13 2.87
C ASP A 66 2.83 1.56 2.33
N ALA A 67 3.27 2.01 1.16
CA ALA A 67 4.43 1.43 0.50
C ALA A 67 5.23 2.42 -0.34
N VAL A 68 6.50 2.10 -0.50
CA VAL A 68 7.40 2.63 -1.51
C VAL A 68 8.04 1.47 -2.26
N GLY A 69 8.27 1.64 -3.56
CA GLY A 69 8.91 0.63 -4.40
C GLY A 69 9.16 1.11 -5.82
N GLU A 70 9.59 0.19 -6.65
CA GLU A 70 9.89 0.42 -8.06
C GLU A 70 8.84 -0.24 -8.95
N VAL A 71 8.32 0.48 -9.93
CA VAL A 71 7.47 -0.09 -10.97
C VAL A 71 8.30 -1.05 -11.82
N VAL A 72 7.87 -2.31 -11.91
CA VAL A 72 8.56 -3.33 -12.73
C VAL A 72 7.78 -3.71 -13.98
N GLU A 73 6.46 -3.62 -13.94
CA GLU A 73 5.57 -3.88 -15.08
C GLU A 73 4.34 -2.96 -15.00
N THR A 74 3.67 -2.75 -16.13
CA THR A 74 2.45 -1.93 -16.23
C THR A 74 1.38 -2.65 -17.00
N GLY A 75 0.13 -2.48 -16.62
CA GLY A 75 -1.02 -2.90 -17.42
C GLY A 75 -1.15 -2.08 -18.71
N ALA A 76 -1.89 -2.60 -19.67
CA ALA A 76 -1.95 -2.04 -21.03
C ALA A 76 -2.57 -0.62 -21.13
N GLU A 77 -3.34 -0.21 -20.11
CA GLU A 77 -3.97 1.12 -20.06
C GLU A 77 -3.22 2.10 -19.16
N ALA A 78 -2.18 1.64 -18.45
CA ALA A 78 -1.38 2.51 -17.60
C ALA A 78 -0.51 3.44 -18.48
N SER A 79 -0.50 4.72 -18.15
CA SER A 79 0.16 5.76 -18.95
C SER A 79 0.93 6.80 -18.14
N ARG A 80 0.74 6.79 -16.81
CA ARG A 80 1.34 7.79 -15.92
C ARG A 80 2.72 7.40 -15.41
N PHE A 81 3.01 6.12 -15.41
CA PHE A 81 4.27 5.56 -14.90
C PHE A 81 4.81 4.50 -15.85
N LYS A 82 6.10 4.21 -15.73
CA LYS A 82 6.81 3.20 -16.54
C LYS A 82 7.73 2.38 -15.64
N PRO A 83 8.17 1.19 -16.09
CA PRO A 83 9.20 0.41 -15.41
C PRO A 83 10.45 1.25 -15.09
N GLY A 84 10.96 1.12 -13.87
CA GLY A 84 12.05 1.91 -13.32
C GLY A 84 11.62 3.17 -12.56
N ASP A 85 10.35 3.58 -12.61
CA ASP A 85 9.87 4.70 -11.80
C ASP A 85 9.76 4.27 -10.33
N ARG A 86 10.33 5.09 -9.44
CA ARG A 86 10.20 4.91 -7.99
C ARG A 86 8.93 5.60 -7.50
N VAL A 87 8.06 4.84 -6.89
CA VAL A 87 6.70 5.26 -6.53
C VAL A 87 6.40 5.03 -5.05
N TRP A 88 5.42 5.77 -4.54
CA TRP A 88 4.86 5.62 -3.21
C TRP A 88 3.35 5.78 -3.24
N TYR A 89 2.64 5.14 -2.31
CA TYR A 89 1.18 5.20 -2.28
C TYR A 89 0.61 4.65 -0.97
N ALA A 90 -0.62 5.06 -0.68
CA ALA A 90 -1.52 4.32 0.18
C ALA A 90 -2.44 3.48 -0.71
N GLY A 91 -2.40 2.16 -0.57
CA GLY A 91 -3.15 1.23 -1.41
C GLY A 91 -4.65 1.19 -1.07
N ALA A 92 -5.39 0.36 -1.80
CA ALA A 92 -6.82 0.17 -1.62
C ALA A 92 -7.13 -1.05 -0.73
N ILE A 93 -8.03 -0.88 0.26
CA ILE A 93 -8.31 -1.93 1.27
C ILE A 93 -9.13 -3.12 0.74
N ASP A 94 -9.65 -3.03 -0.45
CA ASP A 94 -10.41 -4.07 -1.16
C ASP A 94 -9.53 -4.95 -2.06
N ARG A 95 -8.20 -4.75 -1.99
CA ARG A 95 -7.20 -5.51 -2.73
C ARG A 95 -6.18 -6.13 -1.75
N PRO A 96 -5.43 -7.20 -2.15
CA PRO A 96 -4.31 -7.71 -1.38
C PRO A 96 -3.33 -6.59 -1.00
N GLY A 97 -2.74 -6.68 0.18
CA GLY A 97 -1.87 -5.64 0.73
C GLY A 97 -0.41 -5.71 0.26
N THR A 98 0.39 -4.81 0.80
CA THR A 98 1.79 -4.56 0.40
C THR A 98 2.83 -5.38 1.15
N ASN A 99 2.43 -6.23 2.13
CA ASN A 99 3.37 -7.10 2.86
C ASN A 99 3.79 -8.30 2.00
N ALA A 100 4.32 -8.03 0.81
CA ALA A 100 4.79 -8.99 -0.19
C ALA A 100 5.92 -8.38 -1.02
N GLU A 101 6.68 -9.23 -1.74
CA GLU A 101 7.74 -8.74 -2.63
C GLU A 101 7.21 -7.88 -3.79
N TYR A 102 5.99 -8.16 -4.26
CA TYR A 102 5.34 -7.43 -5.36
C TYR A 102 3.88 -7.13 -5.01
N HIS A 103 3.40 -5.97 -5.45
CA HIS A 103 2.05 -5.50 -5.21
C HIS A 103 1.45 -4.87 -6.46
N LEU A 104 0.15 -5.08 -6.69
CA LEU A 104 -0.61 -4.39 -7.73
C LEU A 104 -1.33 -3.17 -7.18
N VAL A 105 -1.15 -2.04 -7.85
CA VAL A 105 -1.82 -0.79 -7.49
C VAL A 105 -2.29 -0.06 -8.74
N ASP A 106 -3.49 0.52 -8.68
CA ASP A 106 -3.99 1.38 -9.75
C ASP A 106 -3.16 2.67 -9.84
N GLU A 107 -2.66 3.00 -11.04
CA GLU A 107 -1.80 4.18 -11.27
C GLU A 107 -2.41 5.52 -10.80
N ARG A 108 -3.75 5.58 -10.66
CA ARG A 108 -4.46 6.81 -10.28
C ARG A 108 -4.29 7.20 -8.82
N ILE A 109 -3.92 6.24 -7.97
CA ILE A 109 -3.68 6.46 -6.54
C ILE A 109 -2.18 6.43 -6.17
N VAL A 110 -1.31 6.54 -7.16
CA VAL A 110 0.15 6.46 -7.00
C VAL A 110 0.79 7.82 -7.26
N GLY A 111 1.82 8.15 -6.50
CA GLY A 111 2.69 9.30 -6.71
C GLY A 111 4.16 8.90 -6.92
N HIS A 112 4.97 9.79 -7.50
CA HIS A 112 6.41 9.61 -7.50
C HIS A 112 6.98 9.73 -6.10
N ALA A 113 7.78 8.76 -5.67
CA ALA A 113 8.42 8.81 -4.36
C ALA A 113 9.46 9.92 -4.27
N PRO A 114 9.62 10.57 -3.10
CA PRO A 114 10.67 11.56 -2.90
C PRO A 114 12.05 10.91 -3.04
N ARG A 115 12.99 11.67 -3.65
CA ARG A 115 14.36 11.19 -3.90
C ARG A 115 15.32 11.52 -2.75
N SER A 116 14.91 12.40 -1.84
CA SER A 116 15.74 12.94 -0.78
C SER A 116 15.69 12.18 0.54
N ILE A 117 14.82 11.15 0.62
CA ILE A 117 14.65 10.32 1.82
C ILE A 117 14.70 8.84 1.50
N GLU A 118 15.16 8.06 2.46
CA GLU A 118 15.28 6.61 2.37
C GLU A 118 13.92 5.91 2.31
N ALA A 119 13.91 4.69 1.77
CA ALA A 119 12.68 3.93 1.54
C ALA A 119 11.79 3.76 2.80
N PRO A 120 12.31 3.40 3.98
CA PRO A 120 11.48 3.27 5.18
C PRO A 120 10.79 4.57 5.60
N ALA A 121 11.52 5.70 5.52
CA ALA A 121 10.96 7.02 5.82
C ALA A 121 9.92 7.44 4.76
N ALA A 122 10.17 7.15 3.49
CA ALA A 122 9.23 7.42 2.42
C ALA A 122 7.93 6.62 2.57
N ALA A 123 8.02 5.33 2.92
CA ALA A 123 6.86 4.47 3.12
C ALA A 123 5.94 4.93 4.26
N ALA A 124 6.44 5.64 5.25
CA ALA A 124 5.67 6.11 6.41
C ALA A 124 4.78 7.35 6.11
N LEU A 125 4.88 7.94 4.94
CA LEU A 125 4.25 9.23 4.64
C LEU A 125 2.91 9.16 3.87
N PRO A 126 2.66 8.25 2.93
CA PRO A 126 1.52 8.36 2.03
C PRO A 126 0.17 8.45 2.76
N LEU A 127 -0.17 7.48 3.60
CA LEU A 127 -1.45 7.44 4.30
C LEU A 127 -1.59 8.59 5.30
N THR A 128 -0.54 8.87 6.06
CA THR A 128 -0.54 9.95 7.05
C THR A 128 -0.65 11.33 6.39
N THR A 129 -0.01 11.53 5.24
CA THR A 129 -0.08 12.78 4.47
C THR A 129 -1.48 12.98 3.88
N LEU A 130 -2.09 11.92 3.32
CA LEU A 130 -3.48 11.97 2.85
C LEU A 130 -4.43 12.36 3.99
N THR A 131 -4.29 11.73 5.15
CA THR A 131 -5.09 12.05 6.33
C THR A 131 -4.92 13.50 6.76
N ALA A 132 -3.68 14.01 6.80
CA ALA A 132 -3.41 15.39 7.17
C ALA A 132 -4.01 16.39 6.15
N HIS A 133 -3.84 16.10 4.86
CA HIS A 133 -4.40 16.93 3.77
C HIS A 133 -5.92 16.99 3.85
N GLU A 134 -6.59 15.85 3.91
CA GLU A 134 -8.06 15.79 4.01
C GLU A 134 -8.57 16.48 5.28
N MET A 135 -7.88 16.29 6.42
CA MET A 135 -8.27 16.95 7.66
C MET A 135 -8.18 18.46 7.52
N LEU A 136 -7.08 19.00 7.02
CA LEU A 136 -6.88 20.44 6.92
C LEU A 136 -7.79 21.08 5.87
N PHE A 137 -7.81 20.55 4.66
CA PHE A 137 -8.43 21.22 3.52
C PHE A 137 -9.89 20.81 3.31
N ASP A 138 -10.21 19.51 3.47
CA ASP A 138 -11.59 19.04 3.21
C ASP A 138 -12.48 19.15 4.44
N ARG A 139 -11.96 18.93 5.65
CA ARG A 139 -12.75 18.94 6.89
C ARG A 139 -12.72 20.30 7.59
N LEU A 140 -11.54 20.81 7.89
CA LEU A 140 -11.36 22.09 8.59
C LEU A 140 -11.47 23.31 7.66
N LYS A 141 -11.47 23.10 6.35
CA LYS A 141 -11.57 24.18 5.34
C LYS A 141 -10.52 25.28 5.54
N VAL A 142 -9.30 24.87 5.94
CA VAL A 142 -8.19 25.82 6.05
C VAL A 142 -7.87 26.33 4.65
N THR A 143 -8.03 27.63 4.44
CA THR A 143 -7.59 28.29 3.21
C THR A 143 -6.08 28.52 3.27
N GLU A 144 -5.41 28.54 2.12
CA GLU A 144 -4.00 28.90 2.07
C GLU A 144 -3.78 30.24 2.79
N PRO A 145 -2.66 30.36 3.57
CA PRO A 145 -2.36 31.63 4.20
C PRO A 145 -2.19 32.70 3.11
N VAL A 146 -2.96 33.77 3.21
CA VAL A 146 -2.76 34.95 2.33
C VAL A 146 -1.39 35.51 2.68
N PRO A 147 -0.47 35.61 1.71
CA PRO A 147 0.81 36.25 1.97
C PRO A 147 0.58 37.65 2.52
N GLY A 148 1.07 37.90 3.73
CA GLY A 148 1.04 39.22 4.35
C GLY A 148 2.08 40.17 3.75
#